data_2029b1a4df086b6acc154c8e19d39e47
#
_entry.id   2029b1a4df086b6acc154c8e19d39e47
#
_cell.length_a   1.000
_cell.length_b   1.000
_cell.length_c   1.000
_cell.angle_alpha   90.00
_cell.angle_beta   90.00
_cell.angle_gamma   90.00
#
_symmetry.space_group_name_H-M   'P 1'
#
loop_
_entity.id
_entity.type
_entity.pdbx_description
1 polymer ?
#
loop_
_entity_poly.entity_id
_entity_poly.type
_entity_poly.pdbx_seq_one_letter_code
_entity_poly.pdbx_strand_id
1 'polypeptide(L)'
;MNVERVVDHSAIRTNQVFTITLLALAFVLAAPAISGITGASMLLSAAAPPLGLFTRMYRHLLRPAGIIQPRVVPDNPEPHRFAQLVGGVMVTLGTLLVLAGVTAIGWALVLVVIMLASLNLFAGWCAGCTMYYWFNRLGVPGFSRSRSEAAR
;
A
#
# COMPACT_ATOMS: atom_id res chain seq x y z
N MET A 1 -3.71 11.22 -27.82
CA MET A 1 -4.30 11.82 -26.58
C MET A 1 -3.49 11.27 -25.40
N ASN A 2 -2.66 12.14 -24.79
CA ASN A 2 -1.91 11.77 -23.60
C ASN A 2 -2.89 11.78 -22.42
N VAL A 3 -3.34 10.61 -21.98
CA VAL A 3 -4.09 10.51 -20.73
C VAL A 3 -3.08 10.76 -19.62
N GLU A 4 -3.06 11.99 -19.08
CA GLU A 4 -2.30 12.28 -17.86
C GLU A 4 -2.81 11.34 -16.77
N ARG A 5 -1.95 10.42 -16.34
CA ARG A 5 -2.27 9.54 -15.21
C ARG A 5 -2.23 10.38 -13.95
N VAL A 6 -3.36 10.48 -13.28
CA VAL A 6 -3.52 11.27 -12.05
C VAL A 6 -3.74 10.33 -10.86
N VAL A 7 -3.14 10.65 -9.74
CA VAL A 7 -3.25 9.89 -8.50
C VAL A 7 -3.75 10.79 -7.39
N ASP A 8 -4.74 10.32 -6.63
CA ASP A 8 -5.22 11.03 -5.44
C ASP A 8 -4.34 10.65 -4.23
N HIS A 9 -3.41 11.55 -3.91
CA HIS A 9 -2.50 11.36 -2.78
C HIS A 9 -3.23 11.30 -1.42
N SER A 10 -4.40 11.92 -1.31
CA SER A 10 -5.22 11.82 -0.10
C SER A 10 -5.76 10.40 0.09
N ALA A 11 -6.16 9.73 -1.00
CA ALA A 11 -6.59 8.34 -0.97
C ALA A 11 -5.44 7.40 -0.55
N ILE A 12 -4.22 7.63 -1.06
CA ILE A 12 -3.03 6.84 -0.69
C ILE A 12 -2.71 7.02 0.80
N ARG A 13 -2.66 8.26 1.30
CA ARG A 13 -2.40 8.54 2.71
C ARG A 13 -3.46 7.92 3.63
N THR A 14 -4.73 8.06 3.27
CA THR A 14 -5.83 7.44 4.03
C THR A 14 -5.66 5.92 4.08
N ASN A 15 -5.37 5.28 2.96
CA ASN A 15 -5.12 3.85 2.90
C ASN A 15 -3.94 3.43 3.81
N GLN A 16 -2.85 4.22 3.84
CA GLN A 16 -1.71 3.96 4.71
C GLN A 16 -2.07 4.09 6.20
N VAL A 17 -2.81 5.14 6.58
CA VAL A 17 -3.26 5.33 7.97
C VAL A 17 -4.11 4.14 8.43
N PHE A 18 -5.08 3.71 7.63
CA PHE A 18 -5.89 2.52 7.97
C PHE A 18 -5.05 1.25 8.06
N THR A 19 -4.14 1.04 7.12
CA THR A 19 -3.24 -0.12 7.13
C THR A 19 -2.39 -0.15 8.40
N ILE A 20 -1.70 0.95 8.73
CA ILE A 20 -0.86 1.05 9.93
C ILE A 20 -1.70 0.83 11.19
N THR A 21 -2.84 1.50 11.31
CA THR A 21 -3.70 1.40 12.49
C THR A 21 -4.22 -0.02 12.70
N LEU A 22 -4.72 -0.67 11.63
CA LEU A 22 -5.24 -2.03 11.73
C LEU A 22 -4.16 -3.07 12.00
N LEU A 23 -2.98 -2.94 11.38
CA LEU A 23 -1.86 -3.86 11.63
C LEU A 23 -1.28 -3.66 13.04
N ALA A 24 -1.17 -2.42 13.53
CA ALA A 24 -0.76 -2.14 14.90
C ALA A 24 -1.76 -2.72 15.91
N LEU A 25 -3.07 -2.54 15.65
CA LEU A 25 -4.13 -3.13 16.47
C LEU A 25 -4.08 -4.66 16.44
N ALA A 26 -3.87 -5.27 15.27
CA ALA A 26 -3.71 -6.71 15.11
C ALA A 26 -2.55 -7.24 15.94
N PHE A 27 -1.42 -6.53 15.94
CA PHE A 27 -0.23 -6.88 16.71
C PHE A 27 -0.48 -6.79 18.23
N VAL A 28 -1.04 -5.65 18.70
CA VAL A 28 -1.31 -5.42 20.14
C VAL A 28 -2.32 -6.42 20.70
N LEU A 29 -3.37 -6.75 19.93
CA LEU A 29 -4.40 -7.70 20.31
C LEU A 29 -4.01 -9.17 20.04
N ALA A 30 -2.83 -9.42 19.46
CA ALA A 30 -2.40 -10.73 18.98
C ALA A 30 -3.48 -11.40 18.11
N ALA A 31 -4.17 -10.62 17.26
CA ALA A 31 -5.31 -11.04 16.46
C ALA A 31 -4.92 -11.23 14.97
N PRO A 32 -4.47 -12.43 14.55
CA PRO A 32 -4.06 -12.70 13.17
C PRO A 32 -5.18 -12.53 12.16
N ALA A 33 -6.44 -12.63 12.57
CA ALA A 33 -7.59 -12.38 11.69
C ALA A 33 -7.61 -10.95 11.16
N ILE A 34 -7.28 -9.95 11.99
CA ILE A 34 -7.24 -8.53 11.59
C ILE A 34 -6.10 -8.30 10.58
N SER A 35 -4.91 -8.88 10.83
CA SER A 35 -3.79 -8.78 9.89
C SER A 35 -4.10 -9.49 8.57
N GLY A 36 -4.77 -10.64 8.59
CA GLY A 36 -5.20 -11.36 7.38
C GLY A 36 -6.18 -10.56 6.52
N ILE A 37 -7.20 -9.96 7.14
CA ILE A 37 -8.17 -9.09 6.44
C ILE A 37 -7.46 -7.87 5.84
N THR A 38 -6.53 -7.28 6.59
CA THR A 38 -5.75 -6.12 6.10
C THR A 38 -4.87 -6.52 4.92
N GLY A 39 -4.15 -7.64 5.00
CA GLY A 39 -3.33 -8.18 3.90
C GLY A 39 -4.17 -8.47 2.65
N ALA A 40 -5.30 -9.15 2.81
CA ALA A 40 -6.24 -9.42 1.71
C ALA A 40 -6.76 -8.12 1.06
N SER A 41 -7.10 -7.11 1.87
CA SER A 41 -7.50 -5.79 1.36
C SER A 41 -6.40 -5.10 0.56
N MET A 42 -5.13 -5.21 1.01
CA MET A 42 -3.97 -4.67 0.28
C MET A 42 -3.79 -5.37 -1.06
N LEU A 43 -3.87 -6.71 -1.11
CA LEU A 43 -3.76 -7.48 -2.34
C LEU A 43 -4.89 -7.15 -3.32
N LEU A 44 -6.12 -7.03 -2.82
CA LEU A 44 -7.27 -6.64 -3.62
C LEU A 44 -7.12 -5.23 -4.19
N SER A 45 -6.62 -4.29 -3.40
CA SER A 45 -6.33 -2.92 -3.84
C SER A 45 -5.21 -2.86 -4.89
N ALA A 46 -4.21 -3.74 -4.80
CA ALA A 46 -3.14 -3.83 -5.79
C ALA A 46 -3.65 -4.42 -7.12
N ALA A 47 -4.48 -5.46 -7.06
CA ALA A 47 -5.04 -6.11 -8.25
C ALA A 47 -6.12 -5.24 -8.92
N ALA A 48 -7.04 -4.70 -8.14
CA ALA A 48 -8.18 -3.92 -8.60
C ALA A 48 -8.38 -2.69 -7.70
N PRO A 49 -7.72 -1.55 -7.97
CA PRO A 49 -7.76 -0.35 -7.13
C PRO A 49 -9.16 0.14 -6.73
N PRO A 50 -10.19 0.09 -7.62
CA PRO A 50 -11.53 0.52 -7.26
C PRO A 50 -12.24 -0.43 -6.27
N LEU A 51 -11.75 -1.67 -6.11
CA LEU A 51 -12.32 -2.67 -5.20
C LEU A 51 -11.65 -2.67 -3.82
N GLY A 52 -10.55 -1.95 -3.65
CA GLY A 52 -9.85 -1.85 -2.36
C GLY A 52 -10.79 -1.33 -1.26
N LEU A 53 -10.85 -2.05 -0.14
CA LEU A 53 -11.73 -1.72 0.99
C LEU A 53 -11.52 -0.29 1.47
N PHE A 54 -10.27 0.09 1.70
CA PHE A 54 -9.92 1.43 2.20
C PHE A 54 -10.14 2.53 1.16
N THR A 55 -9.96 2.22 -0.12
CA THR A 55 -10.28 3.13 -1.24
C THR A 55 -11.78 3.38 -1.32
N ARG A 56 -12.60 2.35 -1.08
CA ARG A 56 -14.07 2.49 -1.04
C ARG A 56 -14.49 3.29 0.18
N MET A 57 -13.92 3.03 1.36
CA MET A 57 -14.21 3.81 2.58
C MET A 57 -13.86 5.28 2.37
N TYR A 58 -12.68 5.58 1.80
CA TYR A 58 -12.32 6.95 1.45
C TYR A 58 -13.33 7.60 0.52
N ARG A 59 -13.67 6.93 -0.59
CA ARG A 59 -14.54 7.48 -1.65
C ARG A 59 -15.98 7.67 -1.20
N HIS A 60 -16.53 6.77 -0.40
CA HIS A 60 -17.96 6.75 -0.06
C HIS A 60 -18.27 7.34 1.32
N LEU A 61 -17.30 7.40 2.24
CA LEU A 61 -17.49 7.95 3.58
C LEU A 61 -16.72 9.25 3.81
N LEU A 62 -15.39 9.23 3.64
CA LEU A 62 -14.54 10.34 4.06
C LEU A 62 -14.63 11.54 3.12
N ARG A 63 -14.68 11.27 1.80
CA ARG A 63 -14.79 12.33 0.79
C ARG A 63 -16.13 13.06 0.82
N PRO A 64 -17.31 12.40 0.85
CA PRO A 64 -18.59 13.09 0.92
C PRO A 64 -18.83 13.76 2.27
N ALA A 65 -18.24 13.26 3.36
CA ALA A 65 -18.29 13.89 4.68
C ALA A 65 -17.42 15.17 4.78
N GLY A 66 -16.67 15.53 3.74
CA GLY A 66 -15.81 16.72 3.71
C GLY A 66 -14.59 16.65 4.66
N ILE A 67 -14.31 15.48 5.26
CA ILE A 67 -13.23 15.30 6.24
C ILE A 67 -11.86 15.41 5.56
N ILE A 68 -11.74 14.92 4.32
CA ILE A 68 -10.49 14.92 3.56
C ILE A 68 -10.76 15.47 2.16
N GLN A 69 -10.04 16.54 1.80
CA GLN A 69 -10.08 17.09 0.45
C GLN A 69 -9.18 16.25 -0.48
N PRO A 70 -9.66 15.87 -1.68
CA PRO A 70 -8.88 15.12 -2.64
C PRO A 70 -7.70 15.97 -3.15
N ARG A 71 -6.48 15.43 -3.06
CA ARG A 71 -5.28 16.04 -3.63
C ARG A 71 -4.84 15.23 -4.84
N VAL A 72 -5.37 15.59 -5.99
CA VAL A 72 -5.07 14.92 -7.26
C VAL A 72 -3.82 15.52 -7.85
N VAL A 73 -2.79 14.71 -8.09
CA VAL A 73 -1.50 15.13 -8.65
C VAL A 73 -1.18 14.23 -9.86
N PRO A 74 -0.58 14.78 -10.94
CA PRO A 74 -0.03 13.95 -12.01
C PRO A 74 1.08 13.04 -11.46
N ASP A 75 0.82 11.75 -11.38
CA ASP A 75 1.75 10.76 -10.84
C ASP A 75 1.49 9.39 -11.45
N ASN A 76 2.48 8.48 -11.35
CA ASN A 76 2.34 7.12 -11.83
C ASN A 76 1.72 6.23 -10.73
N PRO A 77 0.55 5.60 -10.95
CA PRO A 77 -0.06 4.71 -9.97
C PRO A 77 0.65 3.36 -9.83
N GLU A 78 1.47 2.95 -10.79
CA GLU A 78 2.08 1.61 -10.84
C GLU A 78 3.03 1.33 -9.66
N PRO A 79 3.96 2.23 -9.27
CA PRO A 79 4.83 2.01 -8.12
C PRO A 79 4.06 1.85 -6.80
N HIS A 80 2.97 2.62 -6.63
CA HIS A 80 2.13 2.53 -5.44
C HIS A 80 1.37 1.19 -5.38
N ARG A 81 0.88 0.70 -6.53
CA ARG A 81 0.25 -0.62 -6.63
C ARG A 81 1.24 -1.75 -6.35
N PHE A 82 2.46 -1.63 -6.85
CA PHE A 82 3.53 -2.59 -6.59
C PHE A 82 3.90 -2.62 -5.11
N ALA A 83 4.07 -1.46 -4.47
CA ALA A 83 4.35 -1.37 -3.03
C ALA A 83 3.23 -2.02 -2.21
N GLN A 84 1.96 -1.83 -2.61
CA GLN A 84 0.80 -2.42 -1.97
C GLN A 84 0.72 -3.94 -2.16
N LEU A 85 1.12 -4.44 -3.34
CA LEU A 85 1.23 -5.86 -3.62
C LEU A 85 2.28 -6.52 -2.71
N VAL A 86 3.49 -5.97 -2.67
CA VAL A 86 4.59 -6.50 -1.86
C VAL A 86 4.21 -6.48 -0.37
N GLY A 87 3.69 -5.36 0.13
CA GLY A 87 3.22 -5.25 1.51
C GLY A 87 2.11 -6.24 1.83
N GLY A 88 1.13 -6.40 0.95
CA GLY A 88 0.03 -7.35 1.09
C GLY A 88 0.50 -8.81 1.14
N VAL A 89 1.46 -9.18 0.29
CA VAL A 89 2.09 -10.52 0.31
C VAL A 89 2.81 -10.74 1.64
N MET A 90 3.61 -9.78 2.11
CA MET A 90 4.34 -9.88 3.37
C MET A 90 3.40 -10.03 4.57
N VAL A 91 2.33 -9.22 4.63
CA VAL A 91 1.33 -9.31 5.72
C VAL A 91 0.60 -10.65 5.69
N THR A 92 0.19 -11.11 4.51
CA THR A 92 -0.50 -12.40 4.36
C THR A 92 0.39 -13.55 4.76
N LEU A 93 1.65 -13.55 4.29
CA LEU A 93 2.64 -14.56 4.69
C LEU A 93 2.90 -14.51 6.20
N GLY A 94 3.07 -13.32 6.77
CA GLY A 94 3.22 -13.12 8.21
C GLY A 94 2.04 -13.68 8.99
N THR A 95 0.81 -13.43 8.53
CA THR A 95 -0.41 -13.98 9.14
C THR A 95 -0.42 -15.50 9.09
N LEU A 96 -0.09 -16.10 7.95
CA LEU A 96 -0.03 -17.57 7.81
C LEU A 96 1.02 -18.19 8.73
N LEU A 97 2.18 -17.55 8.88
CA LEU A 97 3.22 -18.00 9.82
C LEU A 97 2.76 -17.93 11.28
N VAL A 98 2.05 -16.88 11.67
CA VAL A 98 1.45 -16.77 13.02
C VAL A 98 0.47 -17.92 13.24
N LEU A 99 -0.41 -18.20 12.27
CA LEU A 99 -1.38 -19.30 12.35
C LEU A 99 -0.73 -20.68 12.37
N ALA A 100 0.43 -20.84 11.72
CA ALA A 100 1.24 -22.06 11.73
C ALA A 100 2.07 -22.23 13.02
N GLY A 101 1.99 -21.30 13.98
CA GLY A 101 2.74 -21.35 15.24
C GLY A 101 4.12 -20.69 15.19
N VAL A 102 4.57 -20.21 14.04
CA VAL A 102 5.84 -19.45 13.87
C VAL A 102 5.61 -17.97 14.17
N THR A 103 5.16 -17.71 15.39
CA THR A 103 4.59 -16.42 15.82
C THR A 103 5.59 -15.27 15.73
N ALA A 104 6.84 -15.49 16.17
CA ALA A 104 7.86 -14.43 16.18
C ALA A 104 8.19 -13.91 14.77
N ILE A 105 8.42 -14.82 13.83
CA ILE A 105 8.74 -14.45 12.43
C ILE A 105 7.51 -13.84 11.75
N GLY A 106 6.32 -14.41 11.99
CA GLY A 106 5.08 -13.89 11.43
C GLY A 106 4.82 -12.45 11.84
N TRP A 107 4.91 -12.13 13.13
CA TRP A 107 4.74 -10.76 13.61
C TRP A 107 5.89 -9.84 13.19
N ALA A 108 7.12 -10.34 13.07
CA ALA A 108 8.24 -9.55 12.57
C ALA A 108 7.97 -9.05 11.14
N LEU A 109 7.42 -9.88 10.26
CA LEU A 109 7.02 -9.46 8.91
C LEU A 109 5.94 -8.38 8.93
N VAL A 110 4.93 -8.50 9.78
CA VAL A 110 3.89 -7.48 9.95
C VAL A 110 4.48 -6.16 10.44
N LEU A 111 5.38 -6.21 11.43
CA LEU A 111 6.07 -5.01 11.96
C LEU A 111 6.93 -4.31 10.90
N VAL A 112 7.63 -5.06 10.05
CA VAL A 112 8.39 -4.50 8.93
C VAL A 112 7.46 -3.72 8.00
N VAL A 113 6.28 -4.25 7.68
CA VAL A 113 5.31 -3.54 6.83
C VAL A 113 4.79 -2.28 7.53
N ILE A 114 4.51 -2.33 8.84
CA ILE A 114 4.11 -1.14 9.61
C ILE A 114 5.21 -0.06 9.54
N MET A 115 6.48 -0.44 9.75
CA MET A 115 7.61 0.49 9.67
C MET A 115 7.73 1.12 8.28
N LEU A 116 7.69 0.33 7.22
CA LEU A 116 7.81 0.82 5.84
C LEU A 116 6.63 1.73 5.45
N ALA A 117 5.40 1.37 5.87
CA ALA A 117 4.23 2.20 5.64
C ALA A 117 4.30 3.52 6.42
N SER A 118 4.82 3.50 7.66
CA SER A 118 5.03 4.69 8.48
C SER A 118 6.10 5.61 7.88
N LEU A 119 7.21 5.07 7.39
CA LEU A 119 8.23 5.85 6.68
C LEU A 119 7.64 6.53 5.44
N ASN A 120 6.81 5.83 4.69
CA ASN A 120 6.15 6.43 3.54
C ASN A 120 5.17 7.54 3.94
N LEU A 121 4.40 7.35 5.02
CA LEU A 121 3.42 8.33 5.49
C LEU A 121 4.09 9.61 6.02
N PHE A 122 5.14 9.49 6.83
CA PHE A 122 5.78 10.60 7.54
C PHE A 122 6.98 11.20 6.80
N ALA A 123 7.83 10.36 6.20
CA ALA A 123 9.02 10.79 5.48
C ALA A 123 8.78 10.96 3.97
N GLY A 124 7.63 10.50 3.44
CA GLY A 124 7.35 10.52 2.01
C GLY A 124 8.21 9.54 1.19
N TRP A 125 8.97 8.66 1.87
CA TRP A 125 9.83 7.69 1.20
C TRP A 125 9.16 6.32 1.10
N CYS A 126 8.87 5.91 -0.13
CA CYS A 126 8.21 4.64 -0.42
C CYS A 126 9.25 3.59 -0.84
N ALA A 127 9.57 2.63 0.03
CA ALA A 127 10.51 1.57 -0.27
C ALA A 127 10.06 0.71 -1.47
N GLY A 128 8.79 0.35 -1.55
CA GLY A 128 8.23 -0.40 -2.67
C GLY A 128 8.30 0.38 -3.99
N CYS A 129 8.07 1.70 -3.96
CA CYS A 129 8.22 2.55 -5.14
C CYS A 129 9.68 2.61 -5.59
N THR A 130 10.63 2.69 -4.65
CA THR A 130 12.07 2.66 -4.94
C THR A 130 12.46 1.33 -5.59
N MET A 131 11.98 0.20 -5.07
CA MET A 131 12.19 -1.13 -5.67
C MET A 131 11.59 -1.20 -7.08
N TYR A 132 10.40 -0.65 -7.31
CA TYR A 132 9.79 -0.60 -8.63
C TYR A 132 10.69 0.12 -9.65
N TYR A 133 11.24 1.29 -9.30
CA TYR A 133 12.14 2.03 -10.16
C TYR A 133 13.48 1.32 -10.39
N TRP A 134 13.98 0.57 -9.39
CA TRP A 134 15.17 -0.26 -9.55
C TRP A 134 14.94 -1.39 -10.57
N PHE A 135 13.82 -2.11 -10.49
CA PHE A 135 13.47 -3.14 -11.47
C PHE A 135 13.27 -2.56 -12.87
N ASN A 136 12.67 -1.37 -12.98
CA ASN A 136 12.58 -0.66 -14.24
C ASN A 136 13.97 -0.31 -14.81
N ARG A 137 14.90 0.15 -13.97
CA ARG A 137 16.29 0.46 -14.38
C ARG A 137 17.06 -0.77 -14.85
N LEU A 138 16.78 -1.93 -14.27
CA LEU A 138 17.36 -3.22 -14.65
C LEU A 138 16.72 -3.81 -15.93
N GLY A 139 15.71 -3.16 -16.52
CA GLY A 139 15.07 -3.59 -17.75
C GLY A 139 14.16 -4.80 -17.60
N VAL A 140 13.66 -5.08 -16.39
CA VAL A 140 12.74 -6.19 -16.14
C VAL A 140 11.42 -5.94 -16.90
N PRO A 141 10.96 -6.87 -17.76
CA PRO A 141 9.74 -6.72 -18.53
C PRO A 141 8.53 -6.60 -17.58
N GLY A 142 7.63 -5.64 -17.86
CA GLY A 142 6.45 -5.36 -17.01
C GLY A 142 6.59 -4.11 -16.14
N PHE A 143 7.76 -3.52 -16.03
CA PHE A 143 8.00 -2.27 -15.32
C PHE A 143 8.15 -1.12 -16.33
N SER A 144 7.13 -0.29 -16.49
CA SER A 144 7.14 0.80 -17.48
C SER A 144 7.76 2.09 -16.91
N ARG A 145 8.63 2.75 -17.70
CA ARG A 145 9.06 4.12 -17.36
C ARG A 145 7.88 5.08 -17.53
N SER A 146 7.54 5.83 -16.48
CA SER A 146 6.68 6.97 -16.66
C SER A 146 7.42 8.06 -17.47
N ARG A 147 6.75 8.63 -18.45
CA ARG A 147 7.31 9.64 -19.36
C ARG A 147 7.77 10.94 -18.66
N SER A 148 7.40 11.13 -17.38
CA SER A 148 7.77 12.31 -16.60
C SER A 148 9.25 12.35 -16.16
N GLU A 149 9.95 11.21 -16.14
CA GLU A 149 11.38 11.15 -15.77
C GLU A 149 12.33 11.34 -16.96
N ALA A 150 11.83 11.20 -18.20
CA ALA A 150 12.65 11.40 -19.40
C ALA A 150 12.83 12.89 -19.77
N ALA A 151 12.24 13.81 -19.00
CA ALA A 151 12.27 15.26 -19.24
C ALA A 151 13.05 16.05 -18.17
N ARG A 152 13.89 15.37 -17.37
CA ARG A 152 14.83 16.04 -16.45
C ARG A 152 16.27 15.69 -16.76
#